data_eb60c345bca0585672aa7bb926a7e192
#
_entry.id   eb60c345bca0585672aa7bb926a7e192
#
_cell.length_a   1.000
_cell.length_b   1.000
_cell.length_c   1.000
_cell.angle_alpha   90.00
_cell.angle_beta   90.00
_cell.angle_gamma   90.00
#
_symmetry.space_group_name_H-M   'P 1'
#
loop_
_entity.id
_entity.type
_entity.pdbx_description
1 polymer ?
#
loop_
_entity_poly.entity_id
_entity_poly.type
_entity_poly.pdbx_seq_one_letter_code
_entity_poly.pdbx_strand_id
1 'polypeptide(L)'
;LTELELPGELSDIGEGAFLKCKALEYVRVPETVKTIGKWAFHGCSRLKVLEVPRDPEVIGEWITNKNCVIRCPKGSRMEAYANEYGMEIEYL
;
A
#
# COMPACT_ATOMS: atom_id res chain seq x y z
N LEU A 1 -1.80 17.59 -3.71
CA LEU A 1 -0.69 16.75 -3.32
C LEU A 1 -0.80 15.40 -3.98
N THR A 2 0.12 15.10 -4.89
CA THR A 2 0.06 13.87 -5.69
C THR A 2 0.91 12.75 -5.10
N GLU A 3 1.86 13.09 -4.24
CA GLU A 3 2.80 12.16 -3.66
C GLU A 3 2.81 12.33 -2.14
N LEU A 4 2.78 11.21 -1.42
CA LEU A 4 2.80 11.21 0.03
C LEU A 4 4.02 10.46 0.54
N GLU A 5 4.84 11.14 1.35
CA GLU A 5 5.90 10.51 2.11
C GLU A 5 5.44 10.33 3.54
N LEU A 6 5.43 9.10 4.00
CA LEU A 6 5.08 8.79 5.38
C LEU A 6 6.30 8.93 6.29
N PRO A 7 6.10 9.27 7.57
CA PRO A 7 7.23 9.38 8.50
C PRO A 7 8.03 8.09 8.58
N GLY A 8 9.36 8.21 8.59
CA GLY A 8 10.25 7.05 8.64
C GLY A 8 10.19 6.24 9.93
N GLU A 9 9.49 6.72 10.93
CA GLU A 9 9.31 6.02 12.20
C GLU A 9 7.94 5.34 12.33
N LEU A 10 7.11 5.48 11.31
CA LEU A 10 5.76 4.92 11.32
C LEU A 10 5.82 3.40 11.36
N SER A 11 5.18 2.79 12.34
CA SER A 11 5.15 1.34 12.48
C SER A 11 3.83 0.70 12.03
N ASP A 12 2.75 1.45 12.10
CA ASP A 12 1.43 0.95 11.76
C ASP A 12 0.66 1.97 10.93
N ILE A 13 -0.05 1.47 9.92
CA ILE A 13 -1.00 2.27 9.17
C ILE A 13 -2.38 1.80 9.61
N GLY A 14 -3.14 2.67 10.23
CA GLY A 14 -4.43 2.33 10.79
C GLY A 14 -5.50 2.01 9.76
N GLU A 15 -6.57 1.38 10.21
CA GLU A 15 -7.74 1.09 9.37
C GLU A 15 -8.30 2.40 8.80
N GLY A 16 -8.45 2.44 7.49
CA GLY A 16 -8.99 3.62 6.80
C GLY A 16 -8.16 4.89 6.93
N ALA A 17 -6.88 4.78 7.30
CA ALA A 17 -6.03 5.95 7.58
C ALA A 17 -6.02 6.98 6.44
N PHE A 18 -6.02 6.52 5.20
CA PHE A 18 -6.00 7.38 4.01
C PHE A 18 -7.19 7.08 3.10
N LEU A 19 -8.30 6.67 3.70
CA LEU A 19 -9.50 6.33 2.96
C LEU A 19 -9.96 7.50 2.10
N LYS A 20 -10.21 7.24 0.81
CA LYS A 20 -10.71 8.23 -0.16
C LYS A 20 -9.82 9.45 -0.37
N CYS A 21 -8.52 9.31 -0.16
CA CYS A 21 -7.58 10.40 -0.47
C CYS A 21 -7.38 10.50 -1.98
N LYS A 22 -8.29 11.15 -2.67
CA LYS A 22 -8.36 11.19 -4.13
C LYS A 22 -7.23 11.95 -4.81
N ALA A 23 -6.48 12.73 -4.06
CA ALA A 23 -5.34 13.47 -4.62
C ALA A 23 -4.06 12.65 -4.69
N LEU A 24 -4.01 11.51 -4.02
CA LEU A 24 -2.81 10.68 -3.99
C LEU A 24 -2.65 9.89 -5.27
N GLU A 25 -1.45 9.99 -5.89
CA GLU A 25 -1.09 9.22 -7.08
C GLU A 25 0.02 8.22 -6.81
N TYR A 26 0.87 8.49 -5.83
CA TYR A 26 2.00 7.64 -5.47
C TYR A 26 2.18 7.64 -3.95
N VAL A 27 2.33 6.46 -3.38
CA VAL A 27 2.61 6.32 -1.95
C VAL A 27 3.75 5.33 -1.76
N ARG A 28 4.74 5.72 -0.95
CA ARG A 28 5.80 4.81 -0.53
C ARG A 28 5.64 4.53 0.96
N VAL A 29 5.47 3.25 1.28
CA VAL A 29 5.36 2.82 2.68
C VAL A 29 6.75 2.70 3.28
N PRO A 30 7.01 3.31 4.44
CA PRO A 30 8.33 3.21 5.07
C PRO A 30 8.69 1.78 5.44
N GLU A 31 9.98 1.50 5.48
CA GLU A 31 10.48 0.17 5.85
C GLU A 31 10.17 -0.21 7.30
N THR A 32 9.82 0.76 8.13
CA THR A 32 9.46 0.55 9.52
C THR A 32 8.05 0.05 9.73
N VAL A 33 7.19 0.13 8.71
CA VAL A 33 5.79 -0.26 8.82
C VAL A 33 5.67 -1.78 8.89
N LYS A 34 5.02 -2.25 9.93
CA LYS A 34 4.76 -3.68 10.17
C LYS A 34 3.33 -4.07 9.88
N THR A 35 2.41 -3.13 10.00
CA THR A 35 0.98 -3.39 9.85
C THR A 35 0.36 -2.37 8.93
N ILE A 36 -0.40 -2.86 7.94
CA ILE A 36 -1.23 -2.01 7.08
C ILE A 36 -2.67 -2.39 7.36
N GLY A 37 -3.43 -1.44 7.87
CA GLY A 37 -4.82 -1.66 8.26
C GLY A 37 -5.76 -1.84 7.07
N LYS A 38 -6.90 -2.47 7.34
CA LYS A 38 -7.97 -2.64 6.38
C LYS A 38 -8.38 -1.29 5.79
N TRP A 39 -8.55 -1.23 4.49
CA TRP A 39 -8.97 -0.02 3.76
C TRP A 39 -8.03 1.17 3.87
N ALA A 40 -6.77 0.95 4.24
CA ALA A 40 -5.84 2.05 4.48
C ALA A 40 -5.79 3.07 3.34
N PHE A 41 -5.75 2.60 2.09
CA PHE A 41 -5.74 3.46 0.90
C PHE A 41 -6.93 3.18 -0.02
N HIS A 42 -7.99 2.63 0.52
CA HIS A 42 -9.19 2.31 -0.26
C HIS A 42 -9.90 3.59 -0.71
N GLY A 43 -10.37 3.61 -1.93
CA GLY A 43 -11.05 4.78 -2.47
C GLY A 43 -10.11 5.88 -2.96
N CYS A 44 -8.80 5.66 -2.94
CA CYS A 44 -7.83 6.56 -3.53
C CYS A 44 -7.82 6.35 -5.05
N SER A 45 -8.79 6.94 -5.73
CA SER A 45 -9.08 6.63 -7.13
C SER A 45 -7.98 7.01 -8.11
N ARG A 46 -7.07 7.89 -7.72
CA ARG A 46 -5.94 8.30 -8.55
C ARG A 46 -4.64 7.61 -8.18
N LEU A 47 -4.64 6.80 -7.13
CA LEU A 47 -3.43 6.12 -6.70
C LEU A 47 -3.04 5.07 -7.72
N LYS A 48 -1.90 5.28 -8.36
CA LYS A 48 -1.38 4.42 -9.42
C LYS A 48 -0.36 3.42 -8.92
N VAL A 49 0.43 3.81 -7.91
CA VAL A 49 1.50 2.97 -7.38
C VAL A 49 1.53 3.03 -5.86
N LEU A 50 1.55 1.85 -5.25
CA LEU A 50 1.79 1.71 -3.82
C LEU A 50 3.08 0.91 -3.67
N GLU A 51 4.14 1.57 -3.25
CA GLU A 51 5.45 0.93 -3.07
C GLU A 51 5.61 0.46 -1.63
N VAL A 52 5.85 -0.83 -1.46
CA VAL A 52 6.05 -1.44 -0.15
C VAL A 52 7.40 -2.16 -0.15
N PRO A 53 8.49 -1.42 0.14
CA PRO A 53 9.83 -1.96 -0.02
C PRO A 53 10.20 -3.04 0.99
N ARG A 54 9.54 -3.08 2.11
CA ARG A 54 9.76 -4.12 3.11
C ARG A 54 8.45 -4.84 3.40
N ASP A 55 8.53 -6.15 3.59
CA ASP A 55 7.37 -6.99 3.78
C ASP A 55 6.68 -6.72 5.13
N PRO A 56 5.46 -6.17 5.15
CA PRO A 56 4.71 -5.99 6.39
C PRO A 56 4.34 -7.34 7.00
N GLU A 57 4.24 -7.39 8.32
CA GLU A 57 3.82 -8.61 9.00
C GLU A 57 2.32 -8.88 8.87
N VAL A 58 1.54 -7.80 8.81
CA VAL A 58 0.07 -7.90 8.70
C VAL A 58 -0.41 -6.96 7.61
N ILE A 59 -1.20 -7.48 6.71
CA ILE A 59 -1.83 -6.70 5.64
C ILE A 59 -3.33 -6.90 5.74
N GLY A 60 -4.06 -5.81 5.93
CA GLY A 60 -5.52 -5.85 6.02
C GLY A 60 -6.17 -6.10 4.67
N GLU A 61 -7.48 -6.28 4.67
CA GLU A 61 -8.24 -6.50 3.44
C GLU A 61 -8.45 -5.18 2.71
N TRP A 62 -8.42 -5.22 1.37
CA TRP A 62 -8.77 -4.09 0.51
C TRP A 62 -7.99 -2.82 0.86
N ILE A 63 -6.68 -2.95 1.05
CA ILE A 63 -5.84 -1.81 1.43
C ILE A 63 -5.76 -0.74 0.34
N THR A 64 -6.03 -1.09 -0.92
CA THR A 64 -6.02 -0.14 -2.03
C THR A 64 -6.96 -0.61 -3.14
N ASN A 65 -7.13 0.22 -4.16
CA ASN A 65 -7.96 -0.10 -5.32
C ASN A 65 -7.24 -1.04 -6.28
N LYS A 66 -8.02 -1.80 -7.07
CA LYS A 66 -7.47 -2.75 -8.04
C LYS A 66 -6.64 -2.12 -9.16
N ASN A 67 -6.88 -0.87 -9.48
CA ASN A 67 -6.13 -0.18 -10.54
C ASN A 67 -4.76 0.33 -10.09
N CYS A 68 -4.37 0.00 -8.88
CA CYS A 68 -3.08 0.39 -8.30
C CYS A 68 -2.05 -0.71 -8.58
N VAL A 69 -0.85 -0.29 -8.98
CA VAL A 69 0.29 -1.20 -9.12
C VAL A 69 0.96 -1.35 -7.76
N ILE A 70 1.20 -2.58 -7.36
CA ILE A 70 1.89 -2.88 -6.11
C ILE A 70 3.37 -3.10 -6.41
N ARG A 71 4.23 -2.26 -5.85
CA ARG A 71 5.67 -2.45 -5.91
C ARG A 71 6.13 -3.13 -4.63
N CYS A 72 6.68 -4.32 -4.74
CA CYS A 72 7.09 -5.09 -3.58
C CYS A 72 8.20 -6.06 -3.92
N PRO A 73 8.92 -6.59 -2.91
CA PRO A 73 9.92 -7.62 -3.14
C PRO A 73 9.26 -8.92 -3.60
N LYS A 74 9.96 -9.66 -4.44
CA LYS A 74 9.51 -10.96 -4.89
C LYS A 74 9.44 -11.93 -3.71
N GLY A 75 8.37 -12.70 -3.63
CA GLY A 75 8.18 -13.67 -2.55
C GLY A 75 7.62 -13.08 -1.26
N SER A 76 7.25 -11.81 -1.26
CA SER A 76 6.72 -11.14 -0.08
C SER A 76 5.23 -11.44 0.14
N ARG A 77 4.76 -11.15 1.36
CA ARG A 77 3.31 -11.20 1.66
C ARG A 77 2.54 -10.23 0.78
N MET A 78 3.16 -9.11 0.46
CA MET A 78 2.55 -8.10 -0.39
C MET A 78 2.34 -8.63 -1.81
N GLU A 79 3.28 -9.42 -2.31
CA GLU A 79 3.11 -10.10 -3.59
C GLU A 79 1.92 -11.05 -3.55
N ALA A 80 1.83 -11.87 -2.51
CA ALA A 80 0.72 -12.80 -2.34
C ALA A 80 -0.62 -12.06 -2.26
N TYR A 81 -0.64 -10.95 -1.54
CA TYR A 81 -1.81 -10.08 -1.45
C TYR A 81 -2.24 -9.59 -2.84
N ALA A 82 -1.29 -9.06 -3.60
CA ALA A 82 -1.58 -8.52 -4.93
C ALA A 82 -2.10 -9.60 -5.87
N ASN A 83 -1.55 -10.81 -5.80
CA ASN A 83 -2.03 -11.93 -6.59
C ASN A 83 -3.44 -12.34 -6.20
N GLU A 84 -3.73 -12.38 -4.91
CA GLU A 84 -5.05 -12.74 -4.40
C GLU A 84 -6.12 -11.77 -4.87
N TYR A 85 -5.79 -10.48 -4.91
CA TYR A 85 -6.74 -9.43 -5.30
C TYR A 85 -6.69 -9.07 -6.79
N GLY A 86 -5.87 -9.77 -7.56
CA GLY A 86 -5.77 -9.55 -9.02
C GLY A 86 -5.12 -8.24 -9.41
N MET A 87 -4.19 -7.76 -8.62
CA MET A 87 -3.48 -6.51 -8.88
C MET A 87 -2.23 -6.70 -9.71
N GLU A 88 -1.82 -5.66 -10.43
CA GLU A 88 -0.52 -5.65 -11.10
C GLU A 88 0.61 -5.55 -10.09
N ILE A 89 1.69 -6.28 -10.36
CA ILE A 89 2.86 -6.30 -9.49
C ILE A 89 4.07 -5.80 -10.25
N GLU A 90 4.85 -4.96 -9.59
CA GLU A 90 6.14 -4.51 -10.09
C GLU A 90 7.17 -4.84 -9.01
N TYR A 91 8.19 -5.60 -9.36
CA TYR A 91 9.20 -6.02 -8.37
C TYR A 91 10.25 -4.96 -8.13
N LEU A 92 10.65 -4.85 -6.88
CA LEU A 92 11.74 -3.96 -6.49
C LEU A 92 13.10 -4.61 -6.68
#